data_814846c2fd3a86eb9788624824632a2f
#
_entry.id   814846c2fd3a86eb9788624824632a2f
#
_cell.length_a   1.000
_cell.length_b   1.000
_cell.length_c   1.000
_cell.angle_alpha   90.00
_cell.angle_beta   90.00
_cell.angle_gamma   90.00
#
_symmetry.space_group_name_H-M   'P 1'
#
loop_
_entity.id
_entity.type
_entity.pdbx_description
1 polymer ?
#
loop_
_entity_poly.entity_id
_entity_poly.type
_entity_poly.pdbx_seq_one_letter_code
_entity_poly.pdbx_strand_id
1 'polypeptide(L)'
;LALTEQRIEDMAEGLRQIAALDDPIGEVLGMKTRPNGLRIGKKRVPLGVVGIIYESRPNVTADAFGLCFKTGNAVILRGGSDAIHSNRAITRVIKEGLRKEKLSQDLILLVEDTSREVVNEMMKMHGWIDVLIPRGGAGLIANVVANSTVPVIETGTGNCHVYVDETADIKMATDIIENAKTQRLGVCNACESLVIHSKIADAALPKIVTRLKEHGVEIRGDERAQAISSEIIPATEEDWGTENLDAIIS
;
A
#
# COMPACT_ATOMS: atom_id res chain seq x y z
N LEU A 1 -16.00 -0.69 -7.96
CA LEU A 1 -14.81 -0.72 -8.83
C LEU A 1 -15.04 -1.71 -9.96
N ALA A 2 -15.56 -1.24 -11.11
CA ALA A 2 -15.72 -2.09 -12.31
C ALA A 2 -14.32 -2.46 -12.85
N LEU A 3 -14.12 -3.73 -13.20
CA LEU A 3 -12.95 -4.17 -13.97
C LEU A 3 -13.18 -3.81 -15.44
N THR A 4 -12.51 -2.78 -15.93
CA THR A 4 -12.47 -2.42 -17.34
C THR A 4 -11.35 -3.19 -18.05
N GLU A 5 -11.39 -3.27 -19.39
CA GLU A 5 -10.32 -3.86 -20.18
C GLU A 5 -8.96 -3.24 -19.86
N GLN A 6 -8.90 -1.90 -19.75
CA GLN A 6 -7.66 -1.21 -19.38
C GLN A 6 -7.13 -1.66 -18.01
N ARG A 7 -7.98 -1.82 -17.00
CA ARG A 7 -7.56 -2.28 -15.66
C ARG A 7 -7.06 -3.74 -15.67
N ILE A 8 -7.62 -4.57 -16.55
CA ILE A 8 -7.14 -5.95 -16.73
C ILE A 8 -5.75 -5.94 -17.38
N GLU A 9 -5.55 -5.10 -18.40
CA GLU A 9 -4.23 -4.95 -19.03
C GLU A 9 -3.20 -4.37 -18.04
N ASP A 10 -3.58 -3.38 -17.24
CA ASP A 10 -2.72 -2.81 -16.20
C ASP A 10 -2.28 -3.88 -15.18
N MET A 11 -3.18 -4.79 -14.78
CA MET A 11 -2.83 -5.93 -13.90
C MET A 11 -1.88 -6.91 -14.60
N ALA A 12 -2.11 -7.21 -15.87
CA ALA A 12 -1.22 -8.08 -16.65
C ALA A 12 0.17 -7.45 -16.80
N GLU A 13 0.23 -6.14 -17.04
CA GLU A 13 1.50 -5.39 -17.10
C GLU A 13 2.21 -5.40 -15.75
N GLY A 14 1.49 -5.22 -14.65
CA GLY A 14 2.04 -5.35 -13.30
C GLY A 14 2.71 -6.72 -13.08
N LEU A 15 2.08 -7.81 -13.52
CA LEU A 15 2.67 -9.15 -13.45
C LEU A 15 3.92 -9.29 -14.33
N ARG A 16 3.96 -8.68 -15.53
CA ARG A 16 5.15 -8.66 -16.39
C ARG A 16 6.31 -7.91 -15.71
N GLN A 17 6.01 -6.79 -15.07
CA GLN A 17 6.99 -6.03 -14.30
C GLN A 17 7.54 -6.83 -13.12
N ILE A 18 6.68 -7.51 -12.35
CA ILE A 18 7.11 -8.42 -11.27
C ILE A 18 8.01 -9.53 -11.83
N ALA A 19 7.66 -10.13 -12.97
CA ALA A 19 8.47 -11.17 -13.59
C ALA A 19 9.87 -10.66 -13.98
N ALA A 20 10.00 -9.38 -14.37
CA ALA A 20 11.26 -8.75 -14.74
C ALA A 20 12.13 -8.33 -13.55
N LEU A 21 11.60 -8.31 -12.32
CA LEU A 21 12.39 -8.01 -11.12
C LEU A 21 13.48 -9.06 -10.90
N ASP A 22 14.56 -8.66 -10.26
CA ASP A 22 15.58 -9.59 -9.79
C ASP A 22 14.98 -10.61 -8.80
N ASP A 23 15.49 -11.83 -8.83
CA ASP A 23 15.11 -12.86 -7.87
C ASP A 23 15.95 -12.70 -6.59
N PRO A 24 15.34 -12.35 -5.45
CA PRO A 24 16.07 -12.17 -4.22
C PRO A 24 16.46 -13.50 -3.55
N ILE A 25 15.89 -14.63 -3.99
CA ILE A 25 16.10 -15.92 -3.33
C ILE A 25 17.50 -16.43 -3.61
N GLY A 26 18.20 -16.78 -2.52
CA GLY A 26 19.59 -17.23 -2.60
C GLY A 26 20.64 -16.12 -2.47
N GLU A 27 20.23 -14.85 -2.49
CA GLU A 27 21.13 -13.72 -2.25
C GLU A 27 21.83 -13.84 -0.89
N VAL A 28 23.15 -13.68 -0.88
CA VAL A 28 23.96 -13.65 0.35
C VAL A 28 24.19 -12.20 0.77
N LEU A 29 23.51 -11.78 1.83
CA LEU A 29 23.55 -10.39 2.33
C LEU A 29 24.86 -10.02 3.03
N GLY A 30 25.63 -11.00 3.47
CA GLY A 30 26.92 -10.80 4.13
C GLY A 30 27.47 -12.08 4.71
N MET A 31 28.80 -12.10 4.92
CA MET A 31 29.50 -13.23 5.53
C MET A 31 30.54 -12.72 6.51
N LYS A 32 30.62 -13.33 7.69
CA LYS A 32 31.58 -12.98 8.74
C LYS A 32 32.31 -14.24 9.26
N THR A 33 33.63 -14.17 9.41
CA THR A 33 34.39 -15.21 10.10
C THR A 33 34.47 -14.86 11.58
N ARG A 34 34.14 -15.80 12.45
CA ARG A 34 34.26 -15.67 13.91
C ARG A 34 35.70 -15.97 14.35
N PRO A 35 36.10 -15.57 15.59
CA PRO A 35 37.47 -15.85 16.10
C PRO A 35 37.82 -17.33 16.13
N ASN A 36 36.83 -18.22 16.27
CA ASN A 36 37.05 -19.67 16.24
C ASN A 36 37.10 -20.28 14.82
N GLY A 37 37.11 -19.43 13.76
CA GLY A 37 37.15 -19.87 12.38
C GLY A 37 35.78 -20.17 11.74
N LEU A 38 34.71 -20.17 12.50
CA LEU A 38 33.33 -20.39 11.96
C LEU A 38 32.94 -19.25 11.02
N ARG A 39 32.47 -19.60 9.82
CA ARG A 39 31.94 -18.64 8.85
C ARG A 39 30.43 -18.60 8.94
N ILE A 40 29.87 -17.43 9.26
CA ILE A 40 28.42 -17.20 9.38
C ILE A 40 27.98 -16.26 8.27
N GLY A 41 26.97 -16.67 7.49
CA GLY A 41 26.38 -15.87 6.42
C GLY A 41 24.86 -15.71 6.61
N LYS A 42 24.31 -14.62 6.07
CA LYS A 42 22.86 -14.43 5.91
C LYS A 42 22.51 -14.67 4.44
N LYS A 43 21.56 -15.59 4.20
CA LYS A 43 21.06 -15.91 2.86
C LYS A 43 19.54 -15.74 2.84
N ARG A 44 19.00 -15.13 1.78
CA ARG A 44 17.55 -14.99 1.59
C ARG A 44 16.93 -16.34 1.22
N VAL A 45 15.79 -16.64 1.83
CA VAL A 45 14.99 -17.85 1.58
C VAL A 45 13.52 -17.45 1.48
N PRO A 46 12.66 -18.27 0.85
CA PRO A 46 11.20 -18.04 0.89
C PRO A 46 10.68 -17.97 2.32
N LEU A 47 9.60 -17.23 2.52
CA LEU A 47 8.89 -17.18 3.80
C LEU A 47 8.10 -18.47 4.05
N GLY A 48 7.58 -19.08 3.00
CA GLY A 48 6.73 -20.27 3.05
C GLY A 48 5.32 -19.99 2.51
N VAL A 49 4.31 -20.12 3.35
CA VAL A 49 2.91 -19.82 3.04
C VAL A 49 2.55 -18.43 3.57
N VAL A 50 2.22 -17.52 2.66
CA VAL A 50 1.85 -16.15 2.98
C VAL A 50 0.32 -16.01 2.96
N GLY A 51 -0.29 -15.66 4.08
CA GLY A 51 -1.70 -15.29 4.16
C GLY A 51 -1.89 -13.80 3.91
N ILE A 52 -2.76 -13.41 2.98
CA ILE A 52 -3.05 -12.00 2.72
C ILE A 52 -4.55 -11.75 2.91
N ILE A 53 -4.87 -10.86 3.86
CA ILE A 53 -6.23 -10.44 4.15
C ILE A 53 -6.38 -9.02 3.61
N TYR A 54 -7.28 -8.82 2.62
CA TYR A 54 -7.40 -7.53 1.93
C TYR A 54 -8.85 -7.15 1.66
N GLU A 55 -9.05 -5.85 1.47
CA GLU A 55 -10.35 -5.27 1.16
C GLU A 55 -10.55 -5.12 -0.36
N SER A 56 -11.48 -4.31 -0.78
CA SER A 56 -12.11 -4.14 -2.10
C SER A 56 -11.19 -3.78 -3.30
N ARG A 57 -10.01 -4.40 -3.42
CA ARG A 57 -9.03 -4.12 -4.49
C ARG A 57 -8.70 -5.39 -5.28
N PRO A 58 -9.40 -5.71 -6.38
CA PRO A 58 -9.19 -6.95 -7.14
C PRO A 58 -7.76 -7.14 -7.67
N ASN A 59 -7.06 -6.05 -8.00
CA ASN A 59 -5.66 -6.10 -8.45
C ASN A 59 -4.73 -6.72 -7.41
N VAL A 60 -5.05 -6.61 -6.11
CA VAL A 60 -4.25 -7.22 -5.04
C VAL A 60 -4.17 -8.74 -5.21
N THR A 61 -5.20 -9.38 -5.75
CA THR A 61 -5.19 -10.82 -6.03
C THR A 61 -4.06 -11.21 -6.99
N ALA A 62 -3.88 -10.43 -8.06
CA ALA A 62 -2.82 -10.68 -9.05
C ALA A 62 -1.44 -10.28 -8.52
N ASP A 63 -1.33 -9.08 -7.94
CA ASP A 63 -0.07 -8.54 -7.43
C ASP A 63 0.50 -9.41 -6.30
N ALA A 64 -0.35 -9.82 -5.36
CA ALA A 64 0.02 -10.68 -4.24
C ALA A 64 0.51 -12.05 -4.71
N PHE A 65 -0.20 -12.66 -5.66
CA PHE A 65 0.27 -13.92 -6.25
C PHE A 65 1.61 -13.73 -6.94
N GLY A 66 1.74 -12.71 -7.80
CA GLY A 66 2.97 -12.47 -8.56
C GLY A 66 4.19 -12.31 -7.66
N LEU A 67 4.09 -11.50 -6.62
CA LEU A 67 5.17 -11.24 -5.66
C LEU A 67 5.52 -12.49 -4.83
N CYS A 68 4.51 -13.21 -4.32
CA CYS A 68 4.71 -14.44 -3.57
C CYS A 68 5.34 -15.53 -4.45
N PHE A 69 4.80 -15.75 -5.64
CA PHE A 69 5.29 -16.75 -6.58
C PHE A 69 6.74 -16.44 -7.03
N LYS A 70 7.04 -15.19 -7.40
CA LYS A 70 8.39 -14.73 -7.78
C LYS A 70 9.43 -15.03 -6.70
N THR A 71 9.02 -14.97 -5.43
CA THR A 71 9.89 -15.18 -4.27
C THR A 71 9.75 -16.57 -3.65
N GLY A 72 9.18 -17.53 -4.40
CA GLY A 72 9.12 -18.95 -4.02
C GLY A 72 8.14 -19.27 -2.89
N ASN A 73 7.13 -18.43 -2.67
CA ASN A 73 6.11 -18.62 -1.64
C ASN A 73 4.79 -19.09 -2.24
N ALA A 74 4.02 -19.87 -1.49
CA ALA A 74 2.59 -20.05 -1.74
C ALA A 74 1.78 -18.93 -1.08
N VAL A 75 0.59 -18.63 -1.61
CA VAL A 75 -0.26 -17.57 -1.08
C VAL A 75 -1.68 -18.03 -0.82
N ILE A 76 -2.21 -17.68 0.35
CA ILE A 76 -3.62 -17.84 0.73
C ILE A 76 -4.24 -16.43 0.77
N LEU A 77 -5.25 -16.21 -0.07
CA LEU A 77 -5.88 -14.92 -0.28
C LEU A 77 -7.27 -14.90 0.32
N ARG A 78 -7.56 -13.90 1.16
CA ARG A 78 -8.90 -13.60 1.66
C ARG A 78 -9.26 -12.16 1.32
N GLY A 79 -10.03 -11.96 0.26
CA GLY A 79 -10.52 -10.66 -0.18
C GLY A 79 -11.85 -10.26 0.44
N GLY A 80 -12.22 -8.98 0.34
CA GLY A 80 -13.54 -8.49 0.74
C GLY A 80 -14.67 -9.05 -0.12
N SER A 81 -15.90 -9.03 0.43
CA SER A 81 -17.12 -9.50 -0.24
C SER A 81 -17.40 -8.78 -1.56
N ASP A 82 -17.09 -7.49 -1.62
CA ASP A 82 -17.41 -6.61 -2.76
C ASP A 82 -16.68 -7.03 -4.05
N ALA A 83 -15.53 -7.68 -3.93
CA ALA A 83 -14.70 -8.07 -5.05
C ALA A 83 -14.62 -9.59 -5.28
N ILE A 84 -15.40 -10.41 -4.56
CA ILE A 84 -15.25 -11.88 -4.57
C ILE A 84 -15.37 -12.50 -5.96
N HIS A 85 -16.28 -12.01 -6.80
CA HIS A 85 -16.43 -12.53 -8.16
C HIS A 85 -15.22 -12.23 -9.04
N SER A 86 -14.67 -11.03 -8.91
CA SER A 86 -13.43 -10.64 -9.60
C SER A 86 -12.25 -11.45 -9.11
N ASN A 87 -12.12 -11.64 -7.79
CA ASN A 87 -11.04 -12.41 -7.17
C ASN A 87 -11.08 -13.89 -7.64
N ARG A 88 -12.29 -14.49 -7.72
CA ARG A 88 -12.49 -15.83 -8.27
C ARG A 88 -12.05 -15.93 -9.74
N ALA A 89 -12.45 -14.95 -10.56
CA ALA A 89 -12.08 -14.94 -11.98
C ALA A 89 -10.56 -14.83 -12.17
N ILE A 90 -9.89 -13.94 -11.45
CA ILE A 90 -8.44 -13.74 -11.50
C ILE A 90 -7.73 -15.03 -11.02
N THR A 91 -8.13 -15.58 -9.87
CA THR A 91 -7.55 -16.82 -9.34
C THR A 91 -7.69 -17.99 -10.31
N ARG A 92 -8.83 -18.12 -10.98
CA ARG A 92 -9.05 -19.16 -11.99
C ARG A 92 -8.08 -19.03 -13.15
N VAL A 93 -7.89 -17.83 -13.70
CA VAL A 93 -6.96 -17.57 -14.80
C VAL A 93 -5.53 -17.88 -14.38
N ILE A 94 -5.12 -17.49 -13.17
CA ILE A 94 -3.80 -17.80 -12.62
C ILE A 94 -3.61 -19.33 -12.49
N LYS A 95 -4.59 -20.05 -11.94
CA LYS A 95 -4.54 -21.51 -11.83
C LYS A 95 -4.46 -22.22 -13.19
N GLU A 96 -5.14 -21.68 -14.20
CA GLU A 96 -5.00 -22.20 -15.58
C GLU A 96 -3.58 -21.98 -16.12
N GLY A 97 -2.97 -20.82 -15.86
CA GLY A 97 -1.57 -20.54 -16.20
C GLY A 97 -0.63 -21.55 -15.53
N LEU A 98 -0.74 -21.72 -14.22
CA LEU A 98 0.05 -22.69 -13.47
C LEU A 98 -0.08 -24.13 -14.04
N ARG A 99 -1.31 -24.54 -14.34
CA ARG A 99 -1.57 -25.85 -14.94
C ARG A 99 -0.90 -26.04 -16.30
N LYS A 100 -0.91 -24.99 -17.16
CA LYS A 100 -0.23 -25.03 -18.47
C LYS A 100 1.27 -25.24 -18.32
N GLU A 101 1.86 -24.61 -17.31
CA GLU A 101 3.28 -24.75 -16.98
C GLU A 101 3.60 -25.98 -16.11
N LYS A 102 2.62 -26.89 -15.89
CA LYS A 102 2.75 -28.10 -15.07
C LYS A 102 3.14 -27.83 -13.61
N LEU A 103 2.74 -26.68 -13.08
CA LEU A 103 2.93 -26.30 -11.68
C LEU A 103 1.67 -26.58 -10.86
N SER A 104 1.85 -26.73 -9.53
CA SER A 104 0.71 -26.94 -8.63
C SER A 104 -0.21 -25.71 -8.62
N GLN A 105 -1.50 -25.95 -8.73
CA GLN A 105 -2.53 -24.93 -8.59
C GLN A 105 -2.72 -24.49 -7.12
N ASP A 106 -2.14 -25.22 -6.16
CA ASP A 106 -2.19 -24.90 -4.73
C ASP A 106 -1.19 -23.80 -4.33
N LEU A 107 -0.36 -23.33 -5.27
CA LEU A 107 0.48 -22.16 -5.08
C LEU A 107 -0.34 -20.87 -4.89
N ILE A 108 -1.62 -20.89 -5.26
CA ILE A 108 -2.59 -19.83 -4.94
C ILE A 108 -3.89 -20.46 -4.45
N LEU A 109 -4.31 -20.08 -3.26
CA LEU A 109 -5.60 -20.43 -2.68
C LEU A 109 -6.41 -19.18 -2.42
N LEU A 110 -7.67 -19.14 -2.86
CA LEU A 110 -8.62 -18.10 -2.54
C LEU A 110 -9.63 -18.65 -1.52
N VAL A 111 -9.71 -18.01 -0.38
CA VAL A 111 -10.77 -18.24 0.61
C VAL A 111 -12.04 -17.58 0.09
N GLU A 112 -13.04 -18.39 -0.27
CA GLU A 112 -14.26 -17.92 -0.90
C GLU A 112 -15.32 -17.45 0.10
N ASP A 113 -15.23 -17.92 1.35
CA ASP A 113 -16.04 -17.44 2.43
C ASP A 113 -15.55 -16.05 2.87
N THR A 114 -16.45 -15.07 2.76
CA THR A 114 -16.16 -13.66 3.07
C THR A 114 -16.61 -13.27 4.47
N SER A 115 -16.98 -14.22 5.32
CA SER A 115 -17.36 -13.98 6.71
C SER A 115 -16.16 -13.47 7.54
N ARG A 116 -16.46 -12.80 8.66
CA ARG A 116 -15.41 -12.34 9.59
C ARG A 116 -14.81 -13.48 10.39
N GLU A 117 -15.58 -14.53 10.61
CA GLU A 117 -15.17 -15.74 11.31
C GLU A 117 -13.96 -16.39 10.64
N VAL A 118 -13.97 -16.47 9.31
CA VAL A 118 -12.84 -17.03 8.54
C VAL A 118 -11.57 -16.20 8.71
N VAL A 119 -11.67 -14.88 8.83
CA VAL A 119 -10.50 -14.03 9.14
C VAL A 119 -9.93 -14.39 10.51
N ASN A 120 -10.81 -14.60 11.50
CA ASN A 120 -10.40 -15.00 12.85
C ASN A 120 -9.72 -16.38 12.85
N GLU A 121 -10.20 -17.31 12.04
CA GLU A 121 -9.56 -18.62 11.87
C GLU A 121 -8.19 -18.49 11.21
N MET A 122 -8.07 -17.72 10.12
CA MET A 122 -6.79 -17.49 9.45
C MET A 122 -5.73 -16.91 10.40
N MET A 123 -6.12 -15.99 11.28
CA MET A 123 -5.22 -15.41 12.30
C MET A 123 -4.67 -16.44 13.30
N LYS A 124 -5.31 -17.60 13.42
CA LYS A 124 -4.93 -18.68 14.35
C LYS A 124 -4.27 -19.87 13.66
N MET A 125 -4.11 -19.84 12.33
CA MET A 125 -3.54 -20.95 11.56
C MET A 125 -2.01 -21.03 11.65
N HIS A 126 -1.46 -20.88 12.88
CA HIS A 126 -0.04 -21.11 13.14
C HIS A 126 0.37 -22.53 12.74
N GLY A 127 1.49 -22.66 12.00
CA GLY A 127 1.96 -23.94 11.45
C GLY A 127 1.38 -24.31 10.08
N TRP A 128 0.38 -23.56 9.59
CA TRP A 128 -0.16 -23.65 8.23
C TRP A 128 0.13 -22.38 7.42
N ILE A 129 0.12 -21.24 8.08
CA ILE A 129 0.48 -19.94 7.53
C ILE A 129 1.72 -19.46 8.28
N ASP A 130 2.76 -19.09 7.54
CA ASP A 130 4.04 -18.63 8.10
C ASP A 130 4.02 -17.14 8.43
N VAL A 131 3.28 -16.35 7.65
CA VAL A 131 3.13 -14.91 7.86
C VAL A 131 1.80 -14.40 7.31
N LEU A 132 1.19 -13.44 8.02
CA LEU A 132 0.00 -12.71 7.57
C LEU A 132 0.36 -11.28 7.18
N ILE A 133 -0.25 -10.81 6.08
CA ILE A 133 -0.11 -9.45 5.58
C ILE A 133 -1.51 -8.84 5.43
N PRO A 134 -1.98 -8.02 6.39
CA PRO A 134 -3.23 -7.28 6.25
C PRO A 134 -3.05 -6.10 5.28
N ARG A 135 -4.02 -5.90 4.38
CA ARG A 135 -4.07 -4.83 3.38
C ARG A 135 -5.45 -4.18 3.35
N GLY A 136 -5.65 -3.11 4.08
CA GLY A 136 -6.94 -2.43 4.18
C GLY A 136 -6.88 -1.22 5.12
N GLY A 137 -8.01 -0.79 5.62
CA GLY A 137 -8.09 0.31 6.56
C GLY A 137 -7.47 0.00 7.92
N ALA A 138 -7.18 1.05 8.70
CA ALA A 138 -6.52 0.95 10.01
C ALA A 138 -7.21 -0.04 10.96
N GLY A 139 -8.55 -0.12 10.93
CA GLY A 139 -9.32 -1.03 11.77
C GLY A 139 -9.06 -2.51 11.46
N LEU A 140 -8.92 -2.89 10.18
CA LEU A 140 -8.55 -4.26 9.80
C LEU A 140 -7.13 -4.58 10.28
N ILE A 141 -6.18 -3.67 10.01
CA ILE A 141 -4.78 -3.86 10.39
C ILE A 141 -4.65 -4.02 11.90
N ALA A 142 -5.22 -3.10 12.68
CA ALA A 142 -5.21 -3.16 14.15
C ALA A 142 -5.83 -4.47 14.70
N ASN A 143 -6.94 -4.92 14.09
CA ASN A 143 -7.57 -6.17 14.49
C ASN A 143 -6.66 -7.38 14.23
N VAL A 144 -6.02 -7.45 13.07
CA VAL A 144 -5.11 -8.57 12.73
C VAL A 144 -3.90 -8.57 13.65
N VAL A 145 -3.28 -7.40 13.88
CA VAL A 145 -2.10 -7.26 14.76
C VAL A 145 -2.43 -7.68 16.20
N ALA A 146 -3.57 -7.25 16.73
CA ALA A 146 -3.96 -7.53 18.11
C ALA A 146 -4.36 -8.98 18.37
N ASN A 147 -4.88 -9.70 17.35
CA ASN A 147 -5.52 -11.01 17.54
C ASN A 147 -4.82 -12.18 16.85
N SER A 148 -3.80 -11.93 16.03
CA SER A 148 -3.10 -13.00 15.32
C SER A 148 -2.10 -13.73 16.18
N THR A 149 -2.10 -15.06 16.09
CA THR A 149 -1.02 -15.91 16.59
C THR A 149 0.01 -16.25 15.50
N VAL A 150 -0.32 -15.98 14.25
CA VAL A 150 0.62 -16.03 13.12
C VAL A 150 1.40 -14.73 13.07
N PRO A 151 2.71 -14.74 12.80
CA PRO A 151 3.49 -13.51 12.61
C PRO A 151 2.84 -12.57 11.57
N VAL A 152 2.80 -11.26 11.87
CA VAL A 152 2.16 -10.26 11.00
C VAL A 152 3.20 -9.29 10.46
N ILE A 153 3.15 -9.02 9.16
CA ILE A 153 3.83 -7.89 8.54
C ILE A 153 2.76 -6.86 8.21
N GLU A 154 2.76 -5.77 8.95
CA GLU A 154 1.77 -4.71 8.80
C GLU A 154 2.34 -3.46 8.15
N THR A 155 1.46 -2.62 7.63
CA THR A 155 1.74 -1.24 7.23
C THR A 155 1.03 -0.30 8.20
N GLY A 156 1.65 0.83 8.56
CA GLY A 156 0.96 1.90 9.28
C GLY A 156 0.00 2.68 8.37
N THR A 157 -0.65 3.68 8.94
CA THR A 157 -1.38 4.72 8.20
C THR A 157 -0.40 5.61 7.44
N GLY A 158 -0.79 6.04 6.23
CA GLY A 158 0.03 6.91 5.40
C GLY A 158 -0.37 8.38 5.59
N ASN A 159 0.44 9.16 6.28
CA ASN A 159 0.30 10.61 6.28
C ASN A 159 1.45 11.21 5.48
N CYS A 160 1.27 11.31 4.16
CA CYS A 160 2.31 11.78 3.26
C CYS A 160 2.43 13.29 3.28
N HIS A 161 3.65 13.78 3.47
CA HIS A 161 3.95 15.19 3.58
C HIS A 161 4.73 15.68 2.36
N VAL A 162 4.46 16.91 1.93
CA VAL A 162 5.31 17.68 1.03
C VAL A 162 5.90 18.86 1.80
N TYR A 163 7.22 18.97 1.81
CA TYR A 163 7.93 20.12 2.36
C TYR A 163 8.38 21.05 1.24
N VAL A 164 8.00 22.32 1.32
CA VAL A 164 8.44 23.40 0.41
C VAL A 164 9.52 24.22 1.09
N ASP A 165 10.76 23.99 0.67
CA ASP A 165 11.94 24.69 1.19
C ASP A 165 12.02 26.14 0.73
N GLU A 166 12.79 26.99 1.47
CA GLU A 166 12.98 28.40 1.12
C GLU A 166 13.62 28.61 -0.27
N THR A 167 14.32 27.61 -0.79
CA THR A 167 14.99 27.63 -2.09
C THR A 167 14.17 27.02 -3.22
N ALA A 168 12.94 26.56 -2.92
CA ALA A 168 12.11 25.85 -3.89
C ALA A 168 11.65 26.76 -5.05
N ASP A 169 11.59 26.22 -6.26
CA ASP A 169 10.82 26.82 -7.34
C ASP A 169 9.33 26.69 -7.05
N ILE A 170 8.66 27.83 -6.87
CA ILE A 170 7.26 27.87 -6.43
C ILE A 170 6.33 27.23 -7.47
N LYS A 171 6.61 27.39 -8.78
CA LYS A 171 5.79 26.77 -9.82
C LYS A 171 5.91 25.26 -9.74
N MET A 172 7.12 24.74 -9.68
CA MET A 172 7.36 23.29 -9.56
C MET A 172 6.72 22.73 -8.28
N ALA A 173 6.87 23.40 -7.14
CA ALA A 173 6.25 23.00 -5.88
C ALA A 173 4.72 22.93 -6.00
N THR A 174 4.09 23.94 -6.63
CA THR A 174 2.64 23.96 -6.85
C THR A 174 2.19 22.81 -7.74
N ASP A 175 2.88 22.55 -8.85
CA ASP A 175 2.55 21.47 -9.79
C ASP A 175 2.70 20.08 -9.11
N ILE A 176 3.73 19.89 -8.26
CA ILE A 176 3.94 18.65 -7.49
C ILE A 176 2.81 18.44 -6.48
N ILE A 177 2.46 19.47 -5.70
CA ILE A 177 1.43 19.39 -4.65
C ILE A 177 0.06 19.12 -5.27
N GLU A 178 -0.28 19.84 -6.34
CA GLU A 178 -1.50 19.59 -7.10
C GLU A 178 -1.59 18.12 -7.53
N ASN A 179 -0.58 17.62 -8.22
CA ASN A 179 -0.58 16.24 -8.68
C ASN A 179 -0.61 15.25 -7.50
N ALA A 180 0.20 15.45 -6.46
CA ALA A 180 0.28 14.56 -5.31
C ALA A 180 -1.04 14.47 -4.53
N LYS A 181 -1.84 15.54 -4.49
CA LYS A 181 -3.15 15.53 -3.83
C LYS A 181 -4.28 15.11 -4.75
N THR A 182 -4.29 15.56 -6.01
CA THR A 182 -5.51 15.49 -6.84
C THR A 182 -5.53 14.34 -7.86
N GLN A 183 -4.39 13.76 -8.19
CA GLN A 183 -4.31 12.63 -9.13
C GLN A 183 -5.17 11.45 -8.67
N ARG A 184 -5.16 11.14 -7.38
CA ARG A 184 -5.97 10.09 -6.79
C ARG A 184 -6.10 10.29 -5.28
N LEU A 185 -7.27 10.67 -4.80
CA LEU A 185 -7.50 11.03 -3.39
C LEU A 185 -7.42 9.84 -2.42
N GLY A 186 -8.07 8.72 -2.76
CA GLY A 186 -8.26 7.58 -1.87
C GLY A 186 -7.09 6.57 -1.87
N VAL A 187 -5.85 7.04 -1.87
CA VAL A 187 -4.64 6.19 -1.81
C VAL A 187 -3.68 6.68 -0.73
N CYS A 188 -3.00 5.74 -0.09
CA CYS A 188 -2.10 5.99 1.04
C CYS A 188 -0.86 6.84 0.70
N ASN A 189 -0.57 7.08 -0.59
CA ASN A 189 0.53 7.94 -1.04
C ASN A 189 0.06 9.29 -1.61
N ALA A 190 -1.23 9.64 -1.44
CA ALA A 190 -1.68 11.00 -1.70
C ALA A 190 -1.11 11.97 -0.65
N CYS A 191 -0.89 13.23 -1.03
CA CYS A 191 -0.43 14.24 -0.10
C CYS A 191 -1.55 14.57 0.90
N GLU A 192 -1.29 14.38 2.18
CA GLU A 192 -2.23 14.67 3.27
C GLU A 192 -1.83 15.93 4.04
N SER A 193 -0.53 16.24 4.07
CA SER A 193 -0.01 17.36 4.82
C SER A 193 1.03 18.16 4.03
N LEU A 194 1.02 19.49 4.23
CA LEU A 194 1.88 20.44 3.55
C LEU A 194 2.65 21.27 4.57
N VAL A 195 3.96 21.23 4.50
CA VAL A 195 4.84 22.07 5.34
C VAL A 195 5.59 23.06 4.46
N ILE A 196 5.47 24.34 4.74
CA ILE A 196 6.11 25.41 3.94
C ILE A 196 7.07 26.20 4.81
N HIS A 197 8.31 26.38 4.32
CA HIS A 197 9.29 27.23 5.01
C HIS A 197 8.79 28.67 5.12
N SER A 198 8.87 29.27 6.32
CA SER A 198 8.27 30.57 6.61
C SER A 198 8.71 31.72 5.71
N LYS A 199 9.94 31.72 5.21
CA LYS A 199 10.45 32.76 4.30
C LYS A 199 9.82 32.76 2.92
N ILE A 200 9.25 31.64 2.46
CA ILE A 200 8.64 31.52 1.14
C ILE A 200 7.11 31.44 1.22
N ALA A 201 6.55 31.29 2.43
CA ALA A 201 5.14 31.04 2.65
C ALA A 201 4.24 32.11 2.01
N ASP A 202 4.54 33.38 2.19
CA ASP A 202 3.75 34.51 1.63
C ASP A 202 3.68 34.47 0.10
N ALA A 203 4.72 33.96 -0.56
CA ALA A 203 4.79 33.89 -2.02
C ALA A 203 4.25 32.57 -2.59
N ALA A 204 4.40 31.47 -1.88
CA ALA A 204 4.05 30.12 -2.34
C ALA A 204 2.61 29.74 -2.00
N LEU A 205 2.18 29.96 -0.74
CA LEU A 205 0.90 29.48 -0.23
C LEU A 205 -0.32 29.98 -1.01
N PRO A 206 -0.43 31.27 -1.39
CA PRO A 206 -1.58 31.74 -2.18
C PRO A 206 -1.72 31.01 -3.52
N LYS A 207 -0.61 30.69 -4.19
CA LYS A 207 -0.62 29.99 -5.48
C LYS A 207 -1.04 28.54 -5.33
N ILE A 208 -0.55 27.87 -4.28
CA ILE A 208 -0.90 26.49 -3.94
C ILE A 208 -2.39 26.42 -3.58
N VAL A 209 -2.89 27.33 -2.74
CA VAL A 209 -4.30 27.41 -2.35
C VAL A 209 -5.19 27.58 -3.57
N THR A 210 -4.90 28.54 -4.44
CA THR A 210 -5.67 28.75 -5.68
C THR A 210 -5.76 27.47 -6.50
N ARG A 211 -4.64 26.80 -6.73
CA ARG A 211 -4.59 25.57 -7.53
C ARG A 211 -5.35 24.40 -6.91
N LEU A 212 -5.23 24.19 -5.60
CA LEU A 212 -5.94 23.13 -4.90
C LEU A 212 -7.45 23.39 -4.85
N LYS A 213 -7.87 24.65 -4.72
CA LYS A 213 -9.30 25.05 -4.75
C LYS A 213 -9.95 24.83 -6.10
N GLU A 214 -9.23 24.97 -7.21
CA GLU A 214 -9.72 24.61 -8.55
C GLU A 214 -10.17 23.14 -8.65
N HIS A 215 -9.58 22.27 -7.82
CA HIS A 215 -9.92 20.85 -7.68
C HIS A 215 -10.87 20.53 -6.53
N GLY A 216 -11.42 21.54 -5.86
CA GLY A 216 -12.36 21.36 -4.75
C GLY A 216 -11.72 20.84 -3.45
N VAL A 217 -10.41 21.00 -3.29
CA VAL A 217 -9.72 20.55 -2.07
C VAL A 217 -10.00 21.52 -0.92
N GLU A 218 -10.42 20.98 0.23
CA GLU A 218 -10.50 21.69 1.50
C GLU A 218 -9.09 21.79 2.11
N ILE A 219 -8.71 23.01 2.52
CA ILE A 219 -7.38 23.27 3.07
C ILE A 219 -7.55 23.70 4.51
N ARG A 220 -6.93 22.95 5.41
CA ARG A 220 -6.88 23.22 6.85
C ARG A 220 -5.48 23.73 7.20
N GLY A 221 -5.36 24.76 8.05
CA GLY A 221 -4.05 25.32 8.35
C GLY A 221 -3.98 25.96 9.72
N ASP A 222 -2.74 26.21 10.16
CA ASP A 222 -2.45 26.94 11.38
C ASP A 222 -2.81 28.44 11.26
N GLU A 223 -2.71 29.19 12.36
CA GLU A 223 -3.01 30.61 12.38
C GLU A 223 -2.16 31.44 11.39
N ARG A 224 -0.94 30.98 11.12
CA ARG A 224 -0.01 31.69 10.20
C ARG A 224 -0.44 31.48 8.75
N ALA A 225 -0.84 30.26 8.39
CA ALA A 225 -1.38 29.95 7.08
C ALA A 225 -2.70 30.68 6.82
N GLN A 226 -3.59 30.75 7.81
CA GLN A 226 -4.86 31.50 7.75
C GLN A 226 -4.62 33.01 7.58
N ALA A 227 -3.59 33.57 8.21
CA ALA A 227 -3.23 34.96 8.02
C ALA A 227 -2.80 35.30 6.57
N ILE A 228 -2.25 34.34 5.84
CA ILE A 228 -1.83 34.48 4.44
C ILE A 228 -3.02 34.32 3.47
N SER A 229 -3.96 33.42 3.77
CA SER A 229 -5.11 33.18 2.90
C SER A 229 -6.38 32.90 3.71
N SER A 230 -7.41 33.70 3.50
CA SER A 230 -8.73 33.53 4.13
C SER A 230 -9.51 32.31 3.63
N GLU A 231 -9.03 31.61 2.61
CA GLU A 231 -9.64 30.38 2.10
C GLU A 231 -9.22 29.15 2.90
N ILE A 232 -8.27 29.28 3.81
CA ILE A 232 -7.78 28.23 4.70
C ILE A 232 -8.62 28.26 5.97
N ILE A 233 -9.21 27.11 6.30
CA ILE A 233 -9.97 26.95 7.55
C ILE A 233 -9.04 26.50 8.70
N PRO A 234 -9.42 26.75 9.97
CA PRO A 234 -8.61 26.33 11.11
C PRO A 234 -8.40 24.80 11.13
N ALA A 235 -7.14 24.39 11.28
CA ALA A 235 -6.80 23.00 11.56
C ALA A 235 -6.89 22.72 13.06
N THR A 236 -7.16 21.45 13.41
CA THR A 236 -7.10 20.93 14.77
C THR A 236 -5.84 20.09 14.95
N GLU A 237 -5.49 19.77 16.19
CA GLU A 237 -4.36 18.85 16.47
C GLU A 237 -4.55 17.47 15.82
N GLU A 238 -5.79 17.01 15.65
CA GLU A 238 -6.11 15.75 14.99
C GLU A 238 -5.80 15.78 13.48
N ASP A 239 -5.97 16.92 12.84
CA ASP A 239 -5.74 17.09 11.40
C ASP A 239 -4.29 16.82 11.00
N TRP A 240 -3.32 17.13 11.88
CA TRP A 240 -1.90 16.93 11.60
C TRP A 240 -1.49 15.46 11.52
N GLY A 241 -2.26 14.56 12.13
CA GLY A 241 -1.98 13.12 12.16
C GLY A 241 -2.94 12.27 11.35
N THR A 242 -3.94 12.89 10.69
CA THR A 242 -5.02 12.15 10.03
C THR A 242 -4.70 11.85 8.57
N GLU A 243 -4.87 10.59 8.17
CA GLU A 243 -4.96 10.17 6.78
C GLU A 243 -6.41 10.34 6.33
N ASN A 244 -6.71 11.45 5.63
CA ASN A 244 -8.09 11.79 5.25
C ASN A 244 -8.63 10.91 4.11
N LEU A 245 -7.77 10.49 3.17
CA LEU A 245 -8.15 9.74 1.95
C LEU A 245 -9.24 10.45 1.13
N ASP A 246 -9.34 11.76 1.24
CA ASP A 246 -10.36 12.62 0.64
C ASP A 246 -9.74 13.92 0.13
N ALA A 247 -10.57 14.80 -0.45
CA ALA A 247 -10.17 16.12 -0.94
C ALA A 247 -9.90 17.11 0.23
N ILE A 248 -9.09 16.71 1.19
CA ILE A 248 -8.68 17.48 2.37
C ILE A 248 -7.16 17.44 2.49
N ILE A 249 -6.53 18.58 2.79
CA ILE A 249 -5.09 18.70 3.08
C ILE A 249 -4.87 19.62 4.28
N SER A 250 -3.91 19.27 5.17
CA SER A 250 -3.55 20.07 6.34
C SER A 250 -2.10 20.59 6.26
#